data_927837e0e0d0b10d29ba5166da91384a
#
_entry.id   927837e0e0d0b10d29ba5166da91384a
#
_cell.length_a   1.000
_cell.length_b   1.000
_cell.length_c   1.000
_cell.angle_alpha   90.00
_cell.angle_beta   90.00
_cell.angle_gamma   90.00
#
_symmetry.space_group_name_H-M   'P 1'
#
loop_
_entity.id
_entity.type
_entity.pdbx_description
1 polymer ?
#
loop_
_entity_poly.entity_id
_entity_poly.type
_entity_poly.pdbx_seq_one_letter_code
_entity_poly.pdbx_strand_id
1 'polypeptide(L)' 'RVEVLADAAERIEEIDIERAEAARTRAEEYIREKKFETDVEYASLQAQLERALARIRIAKKYRKR' A
#
# COMPACT_ATOMS: atom_id res chain seq x y z
N ARG A 1 5.40 -26.02 -14.58
CA ARG A 1 6.19 -25.33 -13.58
C ARG A 1 6.17 -23.84 -13.74
N VAL A 2 6.23 -23.42 -14.97
CA VAL A 2 6.11 -22.00 -15.24
C VAL A 2 4.74 -21.51 -14.77
N GLU A 3 3.74 -22.34 -14.93
CA GLU A 3 2.41 -21.99 -14.47
C GLU A 3 2.36 -21.80 -12.95
N VAL A 4 3.06 -22.67 -12.24
CA VAL A 4 3.09 -22.56 -10.78
C VAL A 4 3.76 -21.25 -10.35
N LEU A 5 4.81 -20.89 -11.05
CA LEU A 5 5.49 -19.63 -10.75
C LEU A 5 4.59 -18.44 -11.04
N ALA A 6 3.82 -18.52 -12.13
CA ALA A 6 2.90 -17.44 -12.46
C ALA A 6 1.83 -17.29 -11.39
N ASP A 7 1.29 -18.41 -10.91
CA ASP A 7 0.29 -18.35 -9.86
C ASP A 7 0.85 -17.74 -8.59
N ALA A 8 2.07 -18.12 -8.23
CA ALA A 8 2.71 -17.57 -7.04
C ALA A 8 2.90 -16.08 -7.17
N ALA A 9 3.30 -15.61 -8.36
CA ALA A 9 3.50 -14.19 -8.58
C ALA A 9 2.18 -13.43 -8.46
N GLU A 10 1.10 -14.00 -8.98
CA GLU A 10 -0.20 -13.36 -8.89
C GLU A 10 -0.63 -13.23 -7.44
N ARG A 11 -0.44 -14.27 -6.65
CA ARG A 11 -0.82 -14.24 -5.25
C ARG A 11 -0.01 -13.21 -4.48
N ILE A 12 1.28 -13.12 -4.79
CA ILE A 12 2.12 -12.14 -4.13
C ILE A 12 1.64 -10.73 -4.45
N GLU A 13 1.26 -10.49 -5.70
CA GLU A 13 0.76 -9.17 -6.09
C GLU A 13 -0.53 -8.83 -5.37
N GLU A 14 -1.42 -9.81 -5.21
CA GLU A 14 -2.66 -9.56 -4.50
C GLU A 14 -2.40 -9.24 -3.03
N ILE A 15 -1.49 -9.97 -2.41
CA ILE A 15 -1.15 -9.73 -1.03
C ILE A 15 -0.54 -8.35 -0.86
N ASP A 16 0.31 -7.94 -1.79
CA ASP A 16 0.93 -6.62 -1.73
C ASP A 16 -0.11 -5.52 -1.86
N ILE A 17 -1.10 -5.71 -2.72
CA ILE A 17 -2.17 -4.72 -2.86
C ILE A 17 -2.96 -4.60 -1.58
N GLU A 18 -3.33 -5.73 -0.98
CA GLU A 18 -4.09 -5.71 0.26
C GLU A 18 -3.30 -5.03 1.37
N ARG A 19 -2.02 -5.31 1.46
CA ARG A 19 -1.18 -4.67 2.47
C ARG A 19 -1.08 -3.17 2.24
N ALA A 20 -0.93 -2.78 0.99
CA ALA A 20 -0.83 -1.37 0.66
C ALA A 20 -2.12 -0.63 0.99
N GLU A 21 -3.26 -1.26 0.70
CA GLU A 21 -4.54 -0.66 1.01
C GLU A 21 -4.75 -0.55 2.52
N ALA A 22 -4.33 -1.56 3.26
CA ALA A 22 -4.43 -1.50 4.72
C ALA A 22 -3.53 -0.40 5.28
N ALA A 23 -2.33 -0.28 4.73
CA ALA A 23 -1.42 0.77 5.18
C ALA A 23 -1.96 2.14 4.85
N ARG A 24 -2.56 2.29 3.67
CA ARG A 24 -3.18 3.55 3.29
C ARG A 24 -4.30 3.92 4.27
N THR A 25 -5.19 2.98 4.53
CA THR A 25 -6.30 3.26 5.43
C THR A 25 -5.81 3.64 6.81
N ARG A 26 -4.80 2.92 7.32
CA ARG A 26 -4.26 3.21 8.64
C ARG A 26 -3.65 4.60 8.69
N ALA A 27 -2.87 4.95 7.66
CA ALA A 27 -2.24 6.26 7.64
C ALA A 27 -3.29 7.37 7.55
N GLU A 28 -4.31 7.16 6.73
CA GLU A 28 -5.38 8.15 6.61
C GLU A 28 -6.11 8.33 7.93
N GLU A 29 -6.37 7.25 8.63
CA GLU A 29 -7.05 7.33 9.92
C GLU A 29 -6.21 8.07 10.94
N TYR A 30 -4.91 7.77 10.98
CA TYR A 30 -4.02 8.43 11.92
C TYR A 30 -3.96 9.93 11.66
N ILE A 31 -3.90 10.31 10.40
CA ILE A 31 -3.86 11.72 10.04
C ILE A 31 -5.20 12.39 10.36
N ARG A 32 -6.30 11.73 10.03
CA ARG A 32 -7.62 12.30 10.27
C ARG A 32 -7.88 12.49 11.75
N GLU A 33 -7.49 11.51 12.56
CA GLU A 33 -7.74 11.58 13.98
C GLU A 33 -6.61 12.27 14.74
N LYS A 34 -5.62 12.78 14.02
CA LYS A 34 -4.50 13.50 14.61
C LYS A 34 -3.80 12.67 15.67
N LYS A 35 -3.56 11.40 15.35
CA LYS A 35 -2.85 10.50 16.25
C LYS A 35 -1.34 10.61 16.05
N PHE A 36 -0.87 11.83 16.01
CA PHE A 36 0.56 12.13 15.92
C PHE A 36 0.85 13.30 16.83
N GLU A 37 2.03 13.31 17.42
CA GLU A 37 2.38 14.34 18.39
C GLU A 37 3.34 15.37 17.82
N THR A 38 4.06 15.02 16.76
CA THR A 38 5.07 15.91 16.20
C THR A 38 4.91 16.02 14.71
N ASP A 39 5.50 17.08 14.15
CA ASP A 39 5.50 17.28 12.71
C ASP A 39 6.27 16.16 12.01
N VAL A 40 7.28 15.62 12.68
CA VAL A 40 8.04 14.51 12.11
C VAL A 40 7.16 13.28 11.93
N GLU A 41 6.33 13.00 12.92
CA GLU A 41 5.41 11.88 12.82
C GLU A 41 4.39 12.11 11.71
N TYR A 42 3.89 13.32 11.59
CA TYR A 42 2.95 13.65 10.53
C TYR A 42 3.59 13.45 9.17
N ALA A 43 4.81 13.94 8.99
CA ALA A 43 5.52 13.78 7.73
C ALA A 43 5.76 12.30 7.41
N SER A 44 6.06 11.51 8.44
CA SER A 44 6.25 10.08 8.26
C SER A 44 4.96 9.41 7.80
N LEU A 45 3.84 9.78 8.41
CA LEU A 45 2.54 9.23 8.01
C LEU A 45 2.20 9.60 6.57
N GLN A 46 2.47 10.85 6.19
CA GLN A 46 2.23 11.26 4.81
C GLN A 46 3.10 10.50 3.82
N ALA A 47 4.37 10.29 4.18
CA ALA A 47 5.26 9.53 3.31
C ALA A 47 4.76 8.09 3.15
N GLN A 48 4.29 7.50 4.25
CA GLN A 48 3.74 6.15 4.18
C GLN A 48 2.50 6.10 3.31
N LEU A 49 1.63 7.09 3.44
CA LEU A 49 0.42 7.16 2.64
C LEU A 49 0.75 7.29 1.16
N GLU A 50 1.65 8.20 0.82
CA GLU A 50 2.03 8.38 -0.58
C GLU A 50 2.67 7.13 -1.16
N ARG A 51 3.49 6.46 -0.37
CA ARG A 51 4.13 5.23 -0.83
C ARG A 51 3.08 4.13 -1.07
N ALA A 52 2.11 4.03 -0.17
CA ALA A 52 1.05 3.05 -0.34
C ALA A 52 0.22 3.35 -1.58
N LEU A 53 -0.12 4.62 -1.79
CA LEU A 53 -0.89 5.01 -2.97
C LEU A 53 -0.13 4.73 -4.26
N ALA A 54 1.17 5.01 -4.27
CA ALA A 54 1.98 4.75 -5.45
C ALA A 54 2.03 3.25 -5.74
N ARG A 55 2.20 2.44 -4.69
CA ARG A 55 2.25 1.00 -4.87
C ARG A 55 0.92 0.46 -5.39
N ILE A 56 -0.18 0.95 -4.86
CA ILE A 56 -1.50 0.53 -5.32
C ILE A 56 -1.69 0.92 -6.78
N ARG A 57 -1.28 2.12 -7.15
CA ARG A 57 -1.44 2.60 -8.52
C ARG A 57 -0.66 1.71 -9.49
N ILE A 58 0.58 1.39 -9.14
CA ILE A 58 1.40 0.55 -10.00
C ILE A 58 0.80 -0.86 -10.11
N ALA A 59 0.37 -1.41 -8.99
CA ALA A 59 -0.19 -2.76 -8.99
C ALA A 59 -1.44 -2.82 -9.84
N LYS A 60 -2.32 -1.83 -9.72
CA LYS A 60 -3.55 -1.80 -10.51
C LYS A 60 -3.26 -1.65 -11.98
N LYS A 61 -2.22 -0.88 -12.32
CA LYS A 61 -1.85 -0.69 -13.71
C LYS A 61 -1.43 -2.00 -14.34
N TYR A 62 -0.61 -2.77 -13.65
CA TYR A 62 -0.17 -4.06 -14.17
C TYR A 62 -1.31 -5.08 -14.20
N ARG A 63 -2.18 -4.98 -13.24
CA ARG A 63 -3.24 -5.96 -13.09
C ARG A 63 -4.36 -5.76 -14.12
N LYS A 64 -4.40 -4.60 -14.70
CA LYS A 64 -5.49 -4.22 -15.57
C LYS A 64 -5.42 -4.89 -16.94
N ARG A 65 -4.50 -5.78 -17.12
CA ARG A 65 -4.39 -6.52 -18.37
C ARG A 65 -5.20 -7.81 -18.32
#